data_9fb145303f92901c72b67aa317d9db94
#
_entry.id   9fb145303f92901c72b67aa317d9db94
#
_cell.length_a   1.000
_cell.length_b   1.000
_cell.length_c   1.000
_cell.angle_alpha   90.00
_cell.angle_beta   90.00
_cell.angle_gamma   90.00
#
_symmetry.space_group_name_H-M   'P 1'
#
loop_
_entity.id
_entity.type
_entity.pdbx_description
1 polymer ?
#
loop_
_entity_poly.entity_id
_entity_poly.type
_entity_poly.pdbx_seq_one_letter_code
_entity_poly.pdbx_strand_id
1 'polypeptide(L)'
;MAVPLVVALISVSRVTWYPTGDMAQAELHVSGFFSHPPLIGAAGRIGDAFKPYGQGSHPGPAMWFALLPTYLLTARSSFGLELGMTLMQVAFIVATVVTVRRLIGNIGGLLTAVVGTVLVYSLGPAVFIEPWNPWGGVFAFFCFIALCWGISCGRHRWLPAAAFCGFFAVQCHTGYVLLVGAGLAAMVAIVAVQWHRQRQVDTQTGVVRSWWIAVAVTIAMWTPPVIDQIRRHPGNLRILWQHFTASTEPDGSPRPFVGFAAAIKAFAGEISLPGPWIRGDFRQPTAAPNIIGLIIAIAVIGGSVALLIRRRDNSQRSMLVRLFILLGGLTVVGIVSTSRVFGEFYDYVIRWWWLITAWIFLGCVMVLVRTLHTKFVVAGALLIAIVMSGLATANALGEQNPGPRNSSIVGGLDAIIRSKLDTSDHYLIRWDDPATLGGVPFGVLLDLEKHGQHVGVDSGSAAGAMPHRVLPESSANAVLWIVLGDANIEAMRARTDAAELGYFDQRSPVEVTKSDELRQHLIDRLNELDLSCLIPKIDQQYGLASFFLGTLHLPRDVEITASDYTAYGLPAAAFLLPTFAAPFVTAAPSC
;
A
#
# COMPACT_ATOMS: atom_id res chain seq x y z
N MET A 1 3.98 -21.59 6.73
CA MET A 1 4.04 -20.17 6.33
C MET A 1 4.61 -19.99 4.92
N ALA A 2 5.74 -20.59 4.54
CA ALA A 2 6.30 -20.42 3.19
C ALA A 2 5.45 -21.05 2.07
N VAL A 3 4.81 -22.20 2.34
CA VAL A 3 4.04 -22.95 1.34
C VAL A 3 2.97 -22.11 0.62
N PRO A 4 2.05 -21.40 1.31
CA PRO A 4 1.04 -20.59 0.62
C PRO A 4 1.66 -19.50 -0.27
N LEU A 5 2.76 -18.91 0.14
CA LEU A 5 3.42 -17.85 -0.65
C LEU A 5 4.11 -18.40 -1.90
N VAL A 6 4.72 -19.59 -1.80
CA VAL A 6 5.29 -20.29 -2.97
C VAL A 6 4.17 -20.68 -3.94
N VAL A 7 3.04 -21.19 -3.43
CA VAL A 7 1.87 -21.53 -4.26
C VAL A 7 1.31 -20.29 -4.94
N ALA A 8 1.18 -19.16 -4.24
CA ALA A 8 0.74 -17.89 -4.84
C ALA A 8 1.68 -17.45 -5.97
N LEU A 9 3.00 -17.44 -5.74
CA LEU A 9 3.98 -17.08 -6.77
C LEU A 9 3.91 -18.01 -7.99
N ILE A 10 3.72 -19.33 -7.78
CA ILE A 10 3.53 -20.27 -8.89
C ILE A 10 2.23 -19.98 -9.64
N SER A 11 1.14 -19.62 -8.93
CA SER A 11 -0.14 -19.31 -9.55
C SER A 11 -0.02 -18.09 -10.46
N VAL A 12 0.54 -16.98 -9.96
CA VAL A 12 0.68 -15.73 -10.74
C VAL A 12 1.72 -15.84 -11.86
N SER A 13 2.76 -16.65 -11.71
CA SER A 13 3.80 -16.83 -12.75
C SER A 13 3.33 -17.54 -14.01
N ARG A 14 2.13 -18.14 -14.00
CA ARG A 14 1.58 -18.91 -15.14
C ARG A 14 1.03 -18.03 -16.25
N VAL A 15 0.77 -16.76 -15.97
CA VAL A 15 0.17 -15.81 -16.90
C VAL A 15 1.12 -14.63 -17.08
N THR A 16 1.31 -14.19 -18.33
CA THR A 16 2.03 -12.94 -18.58
C THR A 16 1.23 -11.79 -17.99
N TRP A 17 1.87 -11.07 -17.09
CA TRP A 17 1.27 -9.93 -16.40
C TRP A 17 1.78 -8.61 -16.95
N TYR A 18 0.85 -7.75 -17.34
CA TYR A 18 1.10 -6.37 -17.72
C TYR A 18 0.62 -5.47 -16.56
N PRO A 19 1.52 -4.94 -15.74
CA PRO A 19 1.15 -4.08 -14.62
C PRO A 19 0.37 -2.85 -15.05
N THR A 20 -0.58 -2.42 -14.23
CA THR A 20 -1.39 -1.21 -14.45
C THR A 20 -1.41 -0.33 -13.22
N GLY A 21 -1.76 0.94 -13.35
CA GLY A 21 -1.87 1.87 -12.22
C GLY A 21 -0.62 1.90 -11.35
N ASP A 22 -0.80 1.80 -10.04
CA ASP A 22 0.28 1.84 -9.05
C ASP A 22 1.35 0.74 -9.26
N MET A 23 0.95 -0.42 -9.82
CA MET A 23 1.89 -1.52 -10.10
C MET A 23 2.79 -1.17 -11.29
N ALA A 24 2.23 -0.54 -12.33
CA ALA A 24 3.02 -0.03 -13.46
C ALA A 24 3.96 1.09 -13.01
N GLN A 25 3.47 2.01 -12.17
CA GLN A 25 4.30 3.06 -11.57
C GLN A 25 5.45 2.45 -10.74
N ALA A 26 5.19 1.39 -9.96
CA ALA A 26 6.22 0.69 -9.22
C ALA A 26 7.33 0.16 -10.14
N GLU A 27 6.96 -0.45 -11.27
CA GLU A 27 7.93 -0.94 -12.23
C GLU A 27 8.68 0.18 -12.96
N LEU A 28 8.01 1.27 -13.33
CA LEU A 28 8.64 2.47 -13.88
C LEU A 28 9.71 3.06 -12.94
N HIS A 29 9.50 3.00 -11.61
CA HIS A 29 10.50 3.43 -10.64
C HIS A 29 11.73 2.50 -10.58
N VAL A 30 11.55 1.19 -10.83
CA VAL A 30 12.62 0.20 -10.75
C VAL A 30 13.33 0.04 -12.10
N SER A 31 12.64 0.15 -13.23
CA SER A 31 13.19 -0.08 -14.58
C SER A 31 14.33 0.88 -14.94
N GLY A 32 14.18 2.15 -14.59
CA GLY A 32 15.18 3.20 -14.84
C GLY A 32 16.25 3.37 -13.77
N PHE A 33 16.38 2.45 -12.82
CA PHE A 33 17.14 2.63 -11.58
C PHE A 33 18.59 3.10 -11.76
N PHE A 34 19.31 2.58 -12.72
CA PHE A 34 20.74 2.91 -12.90
C PHE A 34 20.97 4.23 -13.62
N SER A 35 20.08 4.64 -14.52
CA SER A 35 20.16 5.92 -15.24
C SER A 35 19.48 7.05 -14.44
N HIS A 36 18.38 6.75 -13.78
CA HIS A 36 17.56 7.70 -13.04
C HIS A 36 17.12 7.08 -11.70
N PRO A 37 18.04 6.98 -10.71
CA PRO A 37 17.73 6.34 -9.43
C PRO A 37 16.56 7.03 -8.74
N PRO A 38 15.57 6.28 -8.23
CA PRO A 38 14.42 6.86 -7.54
C PRO A 38 14.86 7.54 -6.24
N LEU A 39 14.39 8.76 -6.03
CA LEU A 39 14.70 9.56 -4.84
C LEU A 39 13.55 9.58 -3.83
N ILE A 40 12.34 9.27 -4.28
CA ILE A 40 11.08 9.30 -3.52
C ILE A 40 10.30 8.00 -3.71
N GLY A 41 9.28 7.81 -2.88
CA GLY A 41 8.40 6.65 -2.96
C GLY A 41 7.33 6.76 -4.04
N ALA A 42 6.32 5.89 -3.96
CA ALA A 42 5.18 5.90 -4.87
C ALA A 42 4.43 7.23 -4.85
N ALA A 43 3.88 7.62 -5.98
CA ALA A 43 2.95 8.74 -6.05
C ALA A 43 1.76 8.49 -5.11
N GLY A 44 1.27 9.56 -4.47
CA GLY A 44 0.14 9.49 -3.57
C GLY A 44 -0.94 10.53 -3.93
N ARG A 45 -2.08 10.43 -3.27
CA ARG A 45 -3.08 11.51 -3.26
C ARG A 45 -2.61 12.64 -2.35
N ILE A 46 -1.47 13.22 -2.69
CA ILE A 46 -0.72 14.20 -1.91
C ILE A 46 -0.45 15.40 -2.83
N GLY A 47 -0.71 16.60 -2.34
CA GLY A 47 -0.54 17.81 -3.15
C GLY A 47 -1.66 17.97 -4.20
N ASP A 48 -1.31 18.51 -5.35
CA ASP A 48 -2.22 18.79 -6.45
C ASP A 48 -1.72 18.11 -7.74
N ALA A 49 -2.34 17.01 -8.09
CA ALA A 49 -1.98 16.22 -9.26
C ALA A 49 -2.32 16.90 -10.61
N PHE A 50 -3.17 17.94 -10.58
CA PHE A 50 -3.53 18.70 -11.79
C PHE A 50 -2.52 19.80 -12.11
N LYS A 51 -1.63 20.13 -11.16
CA LYS A 51 -0.55 21.09 -11.40
C LYS A 51 0.72 20.41 -11.89
N PRO A 52 1.46 21.04 -12.81
CA PRO A 52 2.78 20.57 -13.22
C PRO A 52 3.68 20.29 -12.00
N TYR A 53 4.16 19.06 -11.87
CA TYR A 53 4.98 18.62 -10.72
C TYR A 53 4.35 18.83 -9.34
N GLY A 54 3.03 19.03 -9.26
CA GLY A 54 2.33 19.33 -8.01
C GLY A 54 1.95 18.11 -7.18
N GLN A 55 1.91 16.92 -7.79
CA GLN A 55 1.63 15.68 -7.08
C GLN A 55 2.81 15.28 -6.21
N GLY A 56 2.52 14.94 -4.95
CA GLY A 56 3.48 14.42 -3.99
C GLY A 56 3.53 12.90 -3.98
N SER A 57 4.62 12.39 -3.40
CA SER A 57 4.90 10.97 -3.27
C SER A 57 5.13 10.58 -1.81
N HIS A 58 5.05 9.30 -1.49
CA HIS A 58 5.48 8.78 -0.20
C HIS A 58 6.95 9.13 0.06
N PRO A 59 7.40 9.20 1.34
CA PRO A 59 8.63 9.91 1.69
C PRO A 59 9.91 9.42 1.03
N GLY A 60 10.03 8.13 0.69
CA GLY A 60 11.30 7.67 0.16
C GLY A 60 11.27 6.35 -0.61
N PRO A 61 12.38 6.01 -1.28
CA PRO A 61 12.45 4.97 -2.29
C PRO A 61 12.82 3.57 -1.75
N ALA A 62 12.78 3.33 -0.43
CA ALA A 62 13.32 2.10 0.17
C ALA A 62 12.75 0.82 -0.45
N MET A 63 11.47 0.81 -0.82
CA MET A 63 10.83 -0.33 -1.46
C MET A 63 11.45 -0.63 -2.83
N TRP A 64 11.71 0.40 -3.63
CA TRP A 64 12.31 0.25 -4.97
C TRP A 64 13.71 -0.36 -4.91
N PHE A 65 14.51 0.05 -3.93
CA PHE A 65 15.83 -0.54 -3.68
C PHE A 65 15.72 -2.01 -3.26
N ALA A 66 14.70 -2.37 -2.48
CA ALA A 66 14.49 -3.74 -2.06
C ALA A 66 14.00 -4.67 -3.19
N LEU A 67 13.23 -4.14 -4.15
CA LEU A 67 12.70 -4.90 -5.29
C LEU A 67 13.70 -5.04 -6.45
N LEU A 68 14.68 -4.14 -6.56
CA LEU A 68 15.65 -4.13 -7.66
C LEU A 68 16.40 -5.46 -7.85
N PRO A 69 16.92 -6.15 -6.81
CA PRO A 69 17.68 -7.38 -7.02
C PRO A 69 16.88 -8.48 -7.72
N THR A 70 15.65 -8.70 -7.33
CA THR A 70 14.77 -9.72 -7.94
C THR A 70 14.34 -9.33 -9.34
N TYR A 71 14.06 -8.05 -9.57
CA TYR A 71 13.77 -7.51 -10.90
C TYR A 71 14.91 -7.77 -11.87
N LEU A 72 16.15 -7.56 -11.46
CA LEU A 72 17.33 -7.85 -12.28
C LEU A 72 17.54 -9.35 -12.50
N LEU A 73 17.37 -10.16 -11.45
CA LEU A 73 17.54 -11.62 -11.51
C LEU A 73 16.51 -12.30 -12.43
N THR A 74 15.34 -11.71 -12.61
CA THR A 74 14.27 -12.19 -13.51
C THR A 74 14.31 -11.51 -14.88
N ALA A 75 15.46 -11.02 -15.32
CA ALA A 75 15.64 -10.36 -16.61
C ALA A 75 14.68 -9.16 -16.82
N ARG A 76 14.43 -8.39 -15.76
CA ARG A 76 13.53 -7.22 -15.73
C ARG A 76 12.06 -7.56 -16.02
N SER A 77 11.62 -8.76 -15.68
CA SER A 77 10.21 -9.12 -15.78
C SER A 77 9.39 -8.54 -14.63
N SER A 78 8.13 -8.23 -14.86
CA SER A 78 7.19 -7.74 -13.84
C SER A 78 7.03 -8.74 -12.68
N PHE A 79 7.11 -10.05 -12.95
CA PHE A 79 7.17 -11.11 -11.93
C PHE A 79 8.31 -10.92 -10.92
N GLY A 80 9.42 -10.30 -11.33
CA GLY A 80 10.53 -10.00 -10.41
C GLY A 80 10.14 -9.07 -9.27
N LEU A 81 9.15 -8.19 -9.47
CA LEU A 81 8.62 -7.32 -8.42
C LEU A 81 7.79 -8.13 -7.40
N GLU A 82 6.94 -9.04 -7.89
CA GLU A 82 6.12 -9.92 -7.04
C GLU A 82 7.00 -10.85 -6.20
N LEU A 83 8.03 -11.44 -6.81
CA LEU A 83 9.03 -12.23 -6.10
C LEU A 83 9.76 -11.39 -5.05
N GLY A 84 10.14 -10.16 -5.40
CA GLY A 84 10.81 -9.22 -4.49
C GLY A 84 9.96 -8.86 -3.30
N MET A 85 8.69 -8.53 -3.52
CA MET A 85 7.73 -8.27 -2.45
C MET A 85 7.62 -9.46 -1.51
N THR A 86 7.41 -10.66 -2.05
CA THR A 86 7.28 -11.88 -1.24
C THR A 86 8.53 -12.12 -0.39
N LEU A 87 9.73 -12.07 -0.98
CA LEU A 87 10.98 -12.30 -0.26
C LEU A 87 11.22 -11.24 0.82
N MET A 88 10.94 -9.99 0.53
CA MET A 88 11.05 -8.88 1.47
C MET A 88 10.13 -9.05 2.67
N GLN A 89 8.86 -9.36 2.46
CA GLN A 89 7.88 -9.57 3.53
C GLN A 89 8.26 -10.78 4.39
N VAL A 90 8.66 -11.90 3.76
CA VAL A 90 9.16 -13.10 4.47
C VAL A 90 10.39 -12.77 5.31
N ALA A 91 11.33 -11.99 4.77
CA ALA A 91 12.52 -11.58 5.51
C ALA A 91 12.18 -10.81 6.79
N PHE A 92 11.23 -9.87 6.73
CA PHE A 92 10.77 -9.13 7.92
C PHE A 92 10.05 -10.03 8.93
N ILE A 93 9.22 -10.99 8.48
CA ILE A 93 8.58 -11.96 9.39
C ILE A 93 9.63 -12.83 10.07
N VAL A 94 10.59 -13.38 9.32
CA VAL A 94 11.67 -14.20 9.88
C VAL A 94 12.51 -13.38 10.86
N ALA A 95 12.87 -12.14 10.53
CA ALA A 95 13.58 -11.23 11.42
C ALA A 95 12.80 -11.00 12.73
N THR A 96 11.47 -10.84 12.66
CA THR A 96 10.61 -10.70 13.85
C THR A 96 10.66 -11.96 14.72
N VAL A 97 10.47 -13.13 14.13
CA VAL A 97 10.53 -14.42 14.84
C VAL A 97 11.88 -14.62 15.51
N VAL A 98 12.98 -14.36 14.80
CA VAL A 98 14.34 -14.49 15.34
C VAL A 98 14.58 -13.49 16.48
N THR A 99 14.09 -12.26 16.34
CA THR A 99 14.18 -11.20 17.35
C THR A 99 13.48 -11.62 18.65
N VAL A 100 12.24 -12.09 18.55
CA VAL A 100 11.47 -12.55 19.72
C VAL A 100 12.07 -13.81 20.33
N ARG A 101 12.51 -14.77 19.50
CA ARG A 101 13.22 -15.96 19.97
C ARG A 101 14.47 -15.63 20.78
N ARG A 102 15.27 -14.65 20.33
CA ARG A 102 16.47 -14.18 21.03
C ARG A 102 16.14 -13.43 22.34
N LEU A 103 14.93 -12.84 22.42
CA LEU A 103 14.51 -12.07 23.58
C LEU A 103 13.93 -12.94 24.69
N ILE A 104 13.00 -13.85 24.37
CA ILE A 104 12.21 -14.63 25.33
C ILE A 104 12.23 -16.15 25.08
N GLY A 105 13.09 -16.64 24.18
CA GLY A 105 13.31 -18.06 23.94
C GLY A 105 12.41 -18.69 22.87
N ASN A 106 12.56 -20.01 22.69
CA ASN A 106 11.96 -20.75 21.59
C ASN A 106 10.43 -20.69 21.54
N ILE A 107 9.75 -20.73 22.71
CA ILE A 107 8.28 -20.65 22.78
C ILE A 107 7.80 -19.29 22.25
N GLY A 108 8.47 -18.18 22.64
CA GLY A 108 8.14 -16.87 22.12
C GLY A 108 8.30 -16.79 20.61
N GLY A 109 9.40 -17.32 20.08
CA GLY A 109 9.62 -17.42 18.64
C GLY A 109 8.55 -18.25 17.94
N LEU A 110 8.17 -19.41 18.48
CA LEU A 110 7.11 -20.27 17.93
C LEU A 110 5.76 -19.54 17.90
N LEU A 111 5.35 -18.90 18.99
CA LEU A 111 4.09 -18.16 19.05
C LEU A 111 4.07 -16.99 18.06
N THR A 112 5.20 -16.30 17.89
CA THR A 112 5.34 -15.24 16.89
C THR A 112 5.24 -15.80 15.47
N ALA A 113 5.81 -16.98 15.19
CA ALA A 113 5.67 -17.64 13.90
C ALA A 113 4.22 -18.04 13.61
N VAL A 114 3.48 -18.50 14.64
CA VAL A 114 2.03 -18.78 14.53
C VAL A 114 1.25 -17.53 14.17
N VAL A 115 1.48 -16.42 14.89
CA VAL A 115 0.83 -15.12 14.57
C VAL A 115 1.21 -14.66 13.16
N GLY A 116 2.47 -14.81 12.75
CA GLY A 116 2.89 -14.57 11.37
C GLY A 116 2.12 -15.42 10.36
N THR A 117 1.85 -16.70 10.65
CA THR A 117 1.05 -17.58 9.78
C THR A 117 -0.43 -17.15 9.72
N VAL A 118 -0.98 -16.73 10.87
CA VAL A 118 -2.34 -16.16 10.91
C VAL A 118 -2.41 -14.89 10.05
N LEU A 119 -1.42 -14.00 10.16
CA LEU A 119 -1.36 -12.78 9.35
C LEU A 119 -1.18 -13.09 7.84
N VAL A 120 -0.43 -14.13 7.48
CA VAL A 120 -0.33 -14.60 6.08
C VAL A 120 -1.70 -15.02 5.54
N TYR A 121 -2.47 -15.75 6.36
CA TYR A 121 -3.84 -16.15 6.00
C TYR A 121 -4.77 -14.94 5.88
N SER A 122 -4.81 -14.09 6.90
CA SER A 122 -5.81 -13.02 7.00
C SER A 122 -5.54 -11.85 6.05
N LEU A 123 -4.28 -11.51 5.81
CA LEU A 123 -3.91 -10.48 4.85
C LEU A 123 -4.08 -10.93 3.39
N GLY A 124 -4.08 -12.25 3.16
CA GLY A 124 -4.18 -12.83 1.84
C GLY A 124 -2.87 -12.74 1.03
N PRO A 125 -2.81 -13.48 -0.10
CA PRO A 125 -1.62 -13.49 -0.96
C PRO A 125 -1.27 -12.13 -1.54
N ALA A 126 -2.26 -11.31 -1.89
CA ALA A 126 -2.09 -9.99 -2.50
C ALA A 126 -1.10 -9.10 -1.73
N VAL A 127 -1.18 -9.05 -0.39
CA VAL A 127 -0.25 -8.26 0.45
C VAL A 127 1.21 -8.69 0.29
N PHE A 128 1.45 -9.91 -0.13
CA PHE A 128 2.79 -10.48 -0.28
C PHE A 128 3.34 -10.39 -1.70
N ILE A 129 2.48 -10.38 -2.72
CA ILE A 129 2.90 -10.39 -4.11
C ILE A 129 2.78 -9.04 -4.79
N GLU A 130 1.78 -8.23 -4.46
CA GLU A 130 1.57 -6.94 -5.10
C GLU A 130 2.68 -5.94 -4.73
N PRO A 131 3.40 -5.37 -5.71
CA PRO A 131 4.39 -4.32 -5.46
C PRO A 131 3.71 -2.98 -5.15
N TRP A 132 2.72 -3.02 -4.25
CA TRP A 132 1.95 -1.86 -3.83
C TRP A 132 2.52 -1.27 -2.55
N ASN A 133 2.75 0.03 -2.57
CA ASN A 133 3.45 0.71 -1.47
C ASN A 133 2.78 0.59 -0.10
N PRO A 134 1.44 0.57 0.08
CA PRO A 134 0.84 0.32 1.40
C PRO A 134 1.23 -1.03 1.99
N TRP A 135 1.42 -2.05 1.13
CA TRP A 135 1.81 -3.39 1.59
C TRP A 135 3.28 -3.47 1.99
N GLY A 136 4.16 -2.73 1.30
CA GLY A 136 5.62 -2.77 1.56
C GLY A 136 6.01 -2.51 3.01
N GLY A 137 5.28 -1.62 3.71
CA GLY A 137 5.55 -1.25 5.10
C GLY A 137 5.05 -2.21 6.17
N VAL A 138 4.14 -3.15 5.84
CA VAL A 138 3.39 -3.94 6.82
C VAL A 138 4.31 -4.75 7.73
N PHE A 139 5.08 -5.69 7.20
CA PHE A 139 5.92 -6.54 8.05
C PHE A 139 7.22 -5.85 8.50
N ALA A 140 7.65 -4.79 7.83
CA ALA A 140 8.70 -3.91 8.36
C ALA A 140 8.27 -3.28 9.69
N PHE A 141 7.01 -2.80 9.79
CA PHE A 141 6.46 -2.26 11.03
C PHE A 141 6.23 -3.35 12.09
N PHE A 142 5.81 -4.57 11.69
CA PHE A 142 5.71 -5.71 12.60
C PHE A 142 7.05 -6.04 13.26
N CYS A 143 8.14 -6.04 12.48
CA CYS A 143 9.51 -6.22 12.96
C CYS A 143 9.97 -5.04 13.83
N PHE A 144 9.63 -3.81 13.45
CA PHE A 144 9.94 -2.61 14.22
C PHE A 144 9.41 -2.69 15.65
N ILE A 145 8.17 -3.15 15.86
CA ILE A 145 7.58 -3.33 17.21
C ILE A 145 8.43 -4.32 18.03
N ALA A 146 8.83 -5.46 17.46
CA ALA A 146 9.69 -6.45 18.13
C ALA A 146 11.03 -5.87 18.54
N LEU A 147 11.65 -5.10 17.66
CA LEU A 147 12.95 -4.46 17.90
C LEU A 147 12.84 -3.39 18.99
N CYS A 148 11.80 -2.55 18.96
CA CYS A 148 11.53 -1.56 20.01
C CYS A 148 11.33 -2.24 21.38
N TRP A 149 10.56 -3.35 21.40
CA TRP A 149 10.42 -4.15 22.61
C TRP A 149 11.77 -4.65 23.13
N GLY A 150 12.61 -5.20 22.27
CA GLY A 150 13.96 -5.65 22.64
C GLY A 150 14.86 -4.53 23.17
N ILE A 151 14.83 -3.35 22.53
CA ILE A 151 15.58 -2.17 22.99
C ILE A 151 15.11 -1.74 24.37
N SER A 152 13.80 -1.70 24.62
CA SER A 152 13.24 -1.41 25.93
C SER A 152 13.71 -2.39 27.00
N CYS A 153 14.03 -3.63 26.61
CA CYS A 153 14.60 -4.68 27.47
C CYS A 153 16.14 -4.65 27.55
N GLY A 154 16.79 -3.59 27.06
CA GLY A 154 18.23 -3.40 27.16
C GLY A 154 19.06 -3.93 25.98
N ARG A 155 18.40 -4.36 24.87
CA ARG A 155 19.09 -4.82 23.66
C ARG A 155 19.46 -3.66 22.74
N HIS A 156 20.26 -2.70 23.22
CA HIS A 156 20.61 -1.46 22.49
C HIS A 156 21.22 -1.68 21.11
N ARG A 157 21.90 -2.82 20.91
CA ARG A 157 22.48 -3.21 19.61
C ARG A 157 21.46 -3.38 18.48
N TRP A 158 20.17 -3.39 18.82
CA TRP A 158 19.07 -3.51 17.84
C TRP A 158 18.57 -2.14 17.35
N LEU A 159 19.08 -1.04 17.89
CA LEU A 159 18.69 0.32 17.48
C LEU A 159 18.86 0.58 15.96
N PRO A 160 19.97 0.17 15.31
CA PRO A 160 20.11 0.34 13.85
C PRO A 160 19.05 -0.42 13.05
N ALA A 161 18.73 -1.65 13.47
CA ALA A 161 17.68 -2.44 12.82
C ALA A 161 16.29 -1.85 13.04
N ALA A 162 16.02 -1.28 14.22
CA ALA A 162 14.77 -0.58 14.49
C ALA A 162 14.64 0.69 13.63
N ALA A 163 15.71 1.48 13.51
CA ALA A 163 15.74 2.64 12.62
C ALA A 163 15.49 2.23 11.16
N PHE A 164 16.16 1.17 10.67
CA PHE A 164 15.95 0.64 9.33
C PHE A 164 14.50 0.22 9.10
N CYS A 165 13.95 -0.68 9.93
CA CYS A 165 12.58 -1.17 9.76
C CYS A 165 11.53 -0.06 9.89
N GLY A 166 11.72 0.87 10.84
CA GLY A 166 10.82 2.00 11.02
C GLY A 166 10.84 2.95 9.81
N PHE A 167 12.01 3.38 9.37
CA PHE A 167 12.11 4.26 8.20
C PHE A 167 11.72 3.57 6.91
N PHE A 168 11.94 2.27 6.78
CA PHE A 168 11.44 1.50 5.65
C PHE A 168 9.91 1.58 5.58
N ALA A 169 9.21 1.33 6.68
CA ALA A 169 7.75 1.45 6.73
C ALA A 169 7.27 2.88 6.41
N VAL A 170 7.92 3.91 6.97
CA VAL A 170 7.62 5.32 6.70
C VAL A 170 7.81 5.66 5.23
N GLN A 171 8.88 5.19 4.61
CA GLN A 171 9.16 5.46 3.19
C GLN A 171 8.17 4.77 2.25
N CYS A 172 7.65 3.60 2.64
CA CYS A 172 6.58 2.94 1.89
C CYS A 172 5.26 3.69 2.01
N HIS A 173 4.88 4.15 3.23
CA HIS A 173 3.57 4.78 3.43
C HIS A 173 3.56 5.80 4.58
N THR A 174 3.05 6.99 4.31
CA THR A 174 2.97 8.10 5.29
C THR A 174 2.20 7.77 6.57
N GLY A 175 1.25 6.82 6.52
CA GLY A 175 0.48 6.38 7.68
C GLY A 175 1.32 5.86 8.86
N TYR A 176 2.57 5.47 8.62
CA TYR A 176 3.50 5.01 9.67
C TYR A 176 4.27 6.13 10.36
N VAL A 177 4.25 7.38 9.86
CA VAL A 177 5.12 8.48 10.33
C VAL A 177 4.99 8.72 11.83
N LEU A 178 3.77 8.88 12.34
CA LEU A 178 3.55 9.16 13.77
C LEU A 178 3.92 7.97 14.65
N LEU A 179 3.56 6.77 14.26
CA LEU A 179 3.84 5.54 15.02
C LEU A 179 5.33 5.25 15.12
N VAL A 180 6.03 5.34 14.01
CA VAL A 180 7.49 5.12 13.96
C VAL A 180 8.22 6.26 14.65
N GLY A 181 7.82 7.51 14.40
CA GLY A 181 8.40 8.69 15.05
C GLY A 181 8.31 8.61 16.56
N ALA A 182 7.14 8.31 17.11
CA ALA A 182 6.93 8.13 18.55
C ALA A 182 7.72 6.93 19.10
N GLY A 183 7.71 5.80 18.38
CA GLY A 183 8.46 4.60 18.77
C GLY A 183 9.97 4.86 18.84
N LEU A 184 10.56 5.48 17.81
CA LEU A 184 11.99 5.83 17.79
C LEU A 184 12.33 6.86 18.88
N ALA A 185 11.52 7.90 19.05
CA ALA A 185 11.73 8.90 20.10
C ALA A 185 11.74 8.25 21.50
N ALA A 186 10.79 7.34 21.77
CA ALA A 186 10.74 6.60 23.02
C ALA A 186 11.99 5.70 23.19
N MET A 187 12.45 5.02 22.14
CA MET A 187 13.66 4.17 22.20
C MET A 187 14.92 5.00 22.43
N VAL A 188 15.05 6.14 21.75
CA VAL A 188 16.15 7.09 21.96
C VAL A 188 16.17 7.57 23.40
N ALA A 189 15.03 7.98 23.95
CA ALA A 189 14.92 8.42 25.35
C ALA A 189 15.28 7.30 26.34
N ILE A 190 14.79 6.07 26.13
CA ILE A 190 15.12 4.90 26.96
C ILE A 190 16.63 4.63 26.95
N VAL A 191 17.25 4.60 25.77
CA VAL A 191 18.69 4.34 25.63
C VAL A 191 19.49 5.47 26.28
N ALA A 192 19.10 6.73 26.11
CA ALA A 192 19.76 7.86 26.73
C ALA A 192 19.70 7.80 28.28
N VAL A 193 18.52 7.48 28.85
CA VAL A 193 18.36 7.31 30.31
C VAL A 193 19.19 6.15 30.83
N GLN A 194 19.19 5.02 30.12
CA GLN A 194 19.99 3.86 30.53
C GLN A 194 21.48 4.15 30.44
N TRP A 195 21.93 4.83 29.40
CA TRP A 195 23.31 5.27 29.26
C TRP A 195 23.74 6.23 30.39
N HIS A 196 22.88 7.20 30.73
CA HIS A 196 23.17 8.14 31.85
C HIS A 196 23.30 7.41 33.19
N ARG A 197 22.42 6.41 33.46
CA ARG A 197 22.48 5.59 34.67
C ARG A 197 23.68 4.65 34.74
N GLN A 198 24.20 4.19 33.59
CA GLN A 198 25.28 3.19 33.52
C GLN A 198 26.66 3.81 33.30
N ARG A 199 26.81 5.14 33.43
CA ARG A 199 28.10 5.86 33.26
C ARG A 199 29.27 5.33 34.06
N GLN A 200 29.04 4.44 35.01
CA GLN A 200 30.06 3.88 35.92
C GLN A 200 30.57 2.49 35.52
N VAL A 201 30.14 1.90 34.38
CA VAL A 201 30.50 0.54 34.00
C VAL A 201 31.00 0.51 32.55
N ASP A 202 32.04 -0.27 32.30
CA ASP A 202 32.84 -0.41 31.06
C ASP A 202 32.06 -0.88 29.77
N THR A 203 30.73 -0.92 29.82
CA THR A 203 29.86 -1.36 28.71
C THR A 203 29.54 -0.26 27.68
N GLN A 204 30.14 0.92 27.79
CA GLN A 204 29.80 2.12 27.00
C GLN A 204 30.11 1.98 25.51
N THR A 205 31.17 1.27 25.13
CA THR A 205 31.63 1.17 23.73
C THR A 205 30.59 0.54 22.80
N GLY A 206 29.83 -0.46 23.28
CA GLY A 206 28.82 -1.14 22.48
C GLY A 206 27.56 -0.28 22.21
N VAL A 207 27.17 0.58 23.17
CA VAL A 207 26.02 1.50 23.03
C VAL A 207 26.36 2.61 22.04
N VAL A 208 27.52 3.25 22.24
CA VAL A 208 28.02 4.31 21.34
C VAL A 208 28.13 3.85 19.91
N ARG A 209 28.71 2.65 19.67
CA ARG A 209 28.80 2.06 18.34
C ARG A 209 27.40 1.87 17.71
N SER A 210 26.42 1.38 18.48
CA SER A 210 25.06 1.17 17.98
C SER A 210 24.37 2.48 17.62
N TRP A 211 24.62 3.55 18.35
CA TRP A 211 24.15 4.89 18.03
C TRP A 211 24.69 5.37 16.69
N TRP A 212 26.01 5.32 16.51
CA TRP A 212 26.62 5.77 15.25
C TRP A 212 26.16 4.97 14.03
N ILE A 213 25.96 3.65 14.20
CA ILE A 213 25.40 2.81 13.13
C ILE A 213 23.94 3.21 12.86
N ALA A 214 23.13 3.48 13.89
CA ALA A 214 21.75 3.93 13.71
C ALA A 214 21.67 5.30 13.01
N VAL A 215 22.56 6.23 13.37
CA VAL A 215 22.70 7.52 12.69
C VAL A 215 23.10 7.31 11.22
N ALA A 216 24.09 6.46 10.95
CA ALA A 216 24.51 6.15 9.58
C ALA A 216 23.37 5.53 8.75
N VAL A 217 22.60 4.60 9.32
CA VAL A 217 21.40 4.03 8.68
C VAL A 217 20.36 5.12 8.40
N THR A 218 20.11 6.01 9.36
CA THR A 218 19.17 7.13 9.19
C THR A 218 19.62 8.04 8.04
N ILE A 219 20.88 8.45 8.03
CA ILE A 219 21.46 9.27 6.96
C ILE A 219 21.31 8.56 5.61
N ALA A 220 21.74 7.30 5.53
CA ALA A 220 21.66 6.53 4.28
C ALA A 220 20.24 6.45 3.73
N MET A 221 19.24 6.17 4.58
CA MET A 221 17.84 6.05 4.16
C MET A 221 17.21 7.39 3.77
N TRP A 222 17.59 8.49 4.42
CA TRP A 222 17.03 9.81 4.13
C TRP A 222 17.82 10.61 3.10
N THR A 223 19.01 10.16 2.68
CA THR A 223 19.81 10.82 1.63
C THR A 223 19.03 10.99 0.33
N PRO A 224 18.36 9.96 -0.26
CA PRO A 224 17.63 10.18 -1.49
C PRO A 224 16.47 11.20 -1.36
N PRO A 225 15.60 11.16 -0.33
CA PRO A 225 14.58 12.18 -0.12
C PRO A 225 15.13 13.59 0.07
N VAL A 226 16.28 13.74 0.74
CA VAL A 226 16.95 15.04 0.91
C VAL A 226 17.51 15.55 -0.42
N ILE A 227 18.08 14.67 -1.25
CA ILE A 227 18.52 15.04 -2.60
C ILE A 227 17.35 15.54 -3.45
N ASP A 228 16.18 14.86 -3.41
CA ASP A 228 14.97 15.33 -4.09
C ASP A 228 14.57 16.72 -3.59
N GLN A 229 14.55 16.92 -2.27
CA GLN A 229 14.19 18.20 -1.66
C GLN A 229 15.09 19.36 -2.08
N ILE A 230 16.37 19.09 -2.33
CA ILE A 230 17.33 20.11 -2.77
C ILE A 230 17.22 20.37 -4.28
N ARG A 231 17.00 19.33 -5.08
CA ARG A 231 17.03 19.42 -6.55
C ARG A 231 15.71 19.87 -7.17
N ARG A 232 14.59 19.53 -6.54
CA ARG A 232 13.24 19.82 -7.05
C ARG A 232 12.59 20.99 -6.30
N HIS A 233 11.87 21.84 -7.02
CA HIS A 233 11.14 22.97 -6.44
C HIS A 233 9.69 22.98 -6.92
N PRO A 234 8.69 22.70 -6.03
CA PRO A 234 8.86 22.29 -4.63
C PRO A 234 9.38 20.85 -4.56
N GLY A 235 10.25 20.56 -3.58
CA GLY A 235 10.68 19.18 -3.29
C GLY A 235 9.58 18.41 -2.54
N ASN A 236 9.68 17.07 -2.59
CA ASN A 236 8.62 16.19 -2.07
C ASN A 236 8.33 16.38 -0.57
N LEU A 237 9.36 16.58 0.26
CA LEU A 237 9.14 16.80 1.70
C LEU A 237 8.37 18.10 1.97
N ARG A 238 8.55 19.13 1.15
CA ARG A 238 7.77 20.37 1.23
C ARG A 238 6.32 20.15 0.80
N ILE A 239 6.09 19.40 -0.27
CA ILE A 239 4.72 19.03 -0.71
C ILE A 239 4.01 18.26 0.40
N LEU A 240 4.68 17.24 0.98
CA LEU A 240 4.16 16.47 2.11
C LEU A 240 3.80 17.38 3.30
N TRP A 241 4.72 18.25 3.70
CA TRP A 241 4.47 19.19 4.78
C TRP A 241 3.27 20.07 4.53
N GLN A 242 3.20 20.70 3.35
CA GLN A 242 2.08 21.55 2.96
C GLN A 242 0.76 20.78 2.94
N HIS A 243 0.77 19.56 2.39
CA HIS A 243 -0.41 18.71 2.31
C HIS A 243 -0.96 18.33 3.70
N PHE A 244 -0.10 17.89 4.63
CA PHE A 244 -0.54 17.45 5.97
C PHE A 244 -0.78 18.60 6.96
N THR A 245 -0.38 19.83 6.65
CA THR A 245 -0.65 21.03 7.48
C THR A 245 -1.73 21.93 6.91
N ALA A 246 -2.20 21.70 5.68
CA ALA A 246 -3.27 22.46 5.07
C ALA A 246 -4.61 22.23 5.81
N SER A 247 -5.39 23.30 5.97
CA SER A 247 -6.74 23.28 6.53
C SER A 247 -7.83 23.14 5.49
N THR A 248 -7.49 23.35 4.20
CA THR A 248 -8.41 23.29 3.07
C THR A 248 -7.87 22.40 1.97
N GLU A 249 -8.76 21.86 1.14
CA GLU A 249 -8.41 21.21 -0.13
C GLU A 249 -7.93 22.23 -1.19
N PRO A 250 -7.33 21.79 -2.30
CA PRO A 250 -6.87 22.71 -3.36
C PRO A 250 -7.97 23.59 -3.95
N ASP A 251 -9.22 23.16 -3.92
CA ASP A 251 -10.40 23.89 -4.35
C ASP A 251 -10.93 24.90 -3.32
N GLY A 252 -10.28 24.99 -2.14
CA GLY A 252 -10.68 25.87 -1.04
C GLY A 252 -11.73 25.28 -0.10
N SER A 253 -12.26 24.09 -0.36
CA SER A 253 -13.23 23.43 0.52
C SER A 253 -12.58 23.03 1.86
N PRO A 254 -13.36 22.96 2.97
CA PRO A 254 -12.86 22.47 4.24
C PRO A 254 -12.36 21.03 4.13
N ARG A 255 -11.26 20.73 4.80
CA ARG A 255 -10.68 19.40 4.88
C ARG A 255 -11.13 18.71 6.18
N PRO A 256 -12.22 17.93 6.17
CA PRO A 256 -12.70 17.27 7.37
C PRO A 256 -11.76 16.13 7.78
N PHE A 257 -11.33 16.14 9.03
CA PHE A 257 -10.62 15.01 9.63
C PHE A 257 -11.62 13.94 10.12
N VAL A 258 -11.17 12.68 10.09
CA VAL A 258 -11.93 11.54 10.64
C VAL A 258 -12.36 11.79 12.09
N GLY A 259 -11.52 12.43 12.90
CA GLY A 259 -11.82 12.81 14.27
C GLY A 259 -11.67 11.67 15.28
N PHE A 260 -11.62 12.02 16.56
CA PHE A 260 -11.35 11.05 17.64
C PHE A 260 -12.46 10.01 17.83
N ALA A 261 -13.73 10.37 17.67
CA ALA A 261 -14.83 9.44 17.85
C ALA A 261 -14.78 8.30 16.82
N ALA A 262 -14.57 8.61 15.55
CA ALA A 262 -14.44 7.63 14.50
C ALA A 262 -13.12 6.81 14.64
N ALA A 263 -12.02 7.45 15.08
CA ALA A 263 -10.76 6.74 15.35
C ALA A 263 -10.89 5.71 16.47
N ILE A 264 -11.60 6.04 17.55
CA ILE A 264 -11.89 5.11 18.65
C ILE A 264 -12.81 3.99 18.17
N LYS A 265 -13.82 4.30 17.36
CA LYS A 265 -14.72 3.30 16.75
C LYS A 265 -13.96 2.34 15.85
N ALA A 266 -13.05 2.85 14.98
CA ALA A 266 -12.19 2.04 14.16
C ALA A 266 -11.31 1.10 15.00
N PHE A 267 -10.62 1.63 16.02
CA PHE A 267 -9.84 0.82 16.94
C PHE A 267 -10.68 -0.26 17.65
N ALA A 268 -11.90 0.07 18.11
CA ALA A 268 -12.80 -0.89 18.73
C ALA A 268 -13.18 -2.02 17.76
N GLY A 269 -13.35 -1.72 16.47
CA GLY A 269 -13.57 -2.72 15.43
C GLY A 269 -12.36 -3.63 15.23
N GLU A 270 -11.17 -3.06 15.20
CA GLU A 270 -9.92 -3.77 14.97
C GLU A 270 -9.52 -4.71 16.12
N ILE A 271 -9.80 -4.32 17.37
CA ILE A 271 -9.44 -5.11 18.56
C ILE A 271 -10.49 -6.13 18.96
N SER A 272 -11.73 -6.02 18.46
CA SER A 272 -12.82 -6.96 18.78
C SER A 272 -12.48 -8.39 18.30
N LEU A 273 -12.86 -9.44 19.04
CA LEU A 273 -12.56 -10.83 18.71
C LEU A 273 -13.79 -11.58 18.14
N PRO A 274 -13.59 -12.44 17.10
CA PRO A 274 -12.38 -12.52 16.27
C PRO A 274 -12.23 -11.25 15.43
N GLY A 275 -11.05 -10.62 15.50
CA GLY A 275 -10.77 -9.37 14.79
C GLY A 275 -10.53 -9.56 13.29
N PRO A 276 -10.53 -8.45 12.52
CA PRO A 276 -10.22 -8.49 11.08
C PRO A 276 -8.87 -9.16 10.80
N TRP A 277 -7.87 -8.93 11.63
CA TRP A 277 -6.53 -9.53 11.53
C TRP A 277 -6.49 -11.06 11.69
N ILE A 278 -7.59 -11.69 12.17
CA ILE A 278 -7.76 -13.15 12.23
C ILE A 278 -8.61 -13.65 11.07
N ARG A 279 -9.70 -12.92 10.73
CA ARG A 279 -10.68 -13.36 9.75
C ARG A 279 -10.29 -13.03 8.31
N GLY A 280 -9.42 -12.05 8.11
CA GLY A 280 -9.14 -11.51 6.78
C GLY A 280 -10.28 -10.65 6.22
N ASP A 281 -11.04 -10.01 7.10
CA ASP A 281 -12.19 -9.20 6.72
C ASP A 281 -11.75 -7.75 6.48
N PHE A 282 -11.67 -7.35 5.22
CA PHE A 282 -11.37 -5.98 4.80
C PHE A 282 -12.61 -5.12 4.95
N ARG A 283 -12.91 -4.74 6.20
CA ARG A 283 -14.08 -3.92 6.54
C ARG A 283 -13.79 -2.44 6.35
N GLN A 284 -14.85 -1.68 6.05
CA GLN A 284 -14.74 -0.24 6.17
C GLN A 284 -14.36 0.15 7.61
N PRO A 285 -13.37 1.04 7.82
CA PRO A 285 -12.90 1.42 9.16
C PRO A 285 -14.01 1.97 10.07
N THR A 286 -15.05 2.55 9.48
CA THR A 286 -16.20 3.12 10.19
C THR A 286 -17.28 2.11 10.52
N ALA A 287 -17.14 0.83 10.13
CA ALA A 287 -18.12 -0.20 10.44
C ALA A 287 -18.31 -0.37 11.97
N ALA A 288 -19.52 -0.74 12.37
CA ALA A 288 -19.81 -0.96 13.79
C ALA A 288 -18.97 -2.11 14.37
N PRO A 289 -18.34 -1.95 15.55
CA PRO A 289 -17.58 -3.01 16.18
C PRO A 289 -18.50 -4.15 16.63
N ASN A 290 -17.95 -5.38 16.64
CA ASN A 290 -18.62 -6.50 17.30
C ASN A 290 -18.54 -6.32 18.81
N ILE A 291 -19.64 -5.93 19.45
CA ILE A 291 -19.69 -5.62 20.88
C ILE A 291 -19.32 -6.83 21.76
N ILE A 292 -19.81 -8.04 21.42
CA ILE A 292 -19.46 -9.26 22.16
C ILE A 292 -17.97 -9.53 22.03
N GLY A 293 -17.43 -9.45 20.83
CA GLY A 293 -16.00 -9.60 20.57
C GLY A 293 -15.16 -8.56 21.28
N LEU A 294 -15.63 -7.33 21.40
CA LEU A 294 -14.96 -6.26 22.14
C LEU A 294 -14.90 -6.56 23.65
N ILE A 295 -16.03 -7.00 24.23
CA ILE A 295 -16.07 -7.42 25.64
C ILE A 295 -15.10 -8.56 25.89
N ILE A 296 -15.07 -9.57 25.02
CA ILE A 296 -14.13 -10.71 25.11
C ILE A 296 -12.69 -10.19 25.03
N ALA A 297 -12.38 -9.30 24.10
CA ALA A 297 -11.04 -8.71 23.94
C ALA A 297 -10.60 -7.98 25.21
N ILE A 298 -11.46 -7.13 25.78
CA ILE A 298 -11.20 -6.41 27.03
C ILE A 298 -10.98 -7.39 28.19
N ALA A 299 -11.79 -8.43 28.30
CA ALA A 299 -11.65 -9.45 29.33
C ALA A 299 -10.33 -10.23 29.21
N VAL A 300 -9.92 -10.61 27.99
CA VAL A 300 -8.65 -11.30 27.73
C VAL A 300 -7.46 -10.41 28.05
N ILE A 301 -7.48 -9.15 27.64
CA ILE A 301 -6.40 -8.19 27.90
C ILE A 301 -6.33 -7.88 29.40
N GLY A 302 -7.46 -7.53 30.02
CA GLY A 302 -7.54 -7.23 31.44
C GLY A 302 -7.12 -8.40 32.32
N GLY A 303 -7.59 -9.61 32.00
CA GLY A 303 -7.20 -10.84 32.67
C GLY A 303 -5.70 -11.14 32.54
N SER A 304 -5.12 -10.95 31.34
CA SER A 304 -3.69 -11.12 31.11
C SER A 304 -2.85 -10.12 31.90
N VAL A 305 -3.26 -8.85 31.93
CA VAL A 305 -2.59 -7.80 32.73
C VAL A 305 -2.71 -8.10 34.24
N ALA A 306 -3.88 -8.52 34.71
CA ALA A 306 -4.08 -8.90 36.11
C ALA A 306 -3.21 -10.10 36.52
N LEU A 307 -3.11 -11.12 35.65
CA LEU A 307 -2.21 -12.26 35.85
C LEU A 307 -0.74 -11.81 35.89
N LEU A 308 -0.36 -10.91 35.00
CA LEU A 308 0.99 -10.37 34.94
C LEU A 308 1.36 -9.56 36.21
N ILE A 309 0.41 -8.79 36.77
CA ILE A 309 0.60 -8.03 38.01
C ILE A 309 0.77 -8.97 39.22
N ARG A 310 -0.03 -10.05 39.30
CA ARG A 310 0.01 -11.01 40.40
C ARG A 310 1.25 -11.91 40.44
N ARG A 311 1.96 -12.06 39.31
CA ARG A 311 3.15 -12.90 39.24
C ARG A 311 4.35 -12.28 39.95
N ARG A 312 5.13 -13.10 40.65
CA ARG A 312 6.34 -12.69 41.39
C ARG A 312 7.64 -12.93 40.61
N ASP A 313 7.59 -13.62 39.43
CA ASP A 313 8.78 -13.85 38.58
C ASP A 313 9.25 -12.53 37.95
N ASN A 314 10.48 -12.10 38.30
CA ASN A 314 10.92 -10.72 38.04
C ASN A 314 11.44 -10.46 36.61
N SER A 315 12.14 -11.40 35.95
CA SER A 315 12.83 -11.08 34.68
C SER A 315 11.89 -11.05 33.48
N GLN A 316 11.16 -12.12 33.24
CA GLN A 316 10.25 -12.23 32.09
C GLN A 316 8.98 -11.41 32.29
N ARG A 317 8.51 -11.24 33.52
CA ARG A 317 7.43 -10.30 33.85
C ARG A 317 7.80 -8.89 33.41
N SER A 318 9.00 -8.42 33.75
CA SER A 318 9.49 -7.10 33.34
C SER A 318 9.50 -6.92 31.83
N MET A 319 9.90 -7.95 31.07
CA MET A 319 9.89 -7.88 29.60
C MET A 319 8.48 -7.75 29.03
N LEU A 320 7.50 -8.52 29.54
CA LEU A 320 6.10 -8.43 29.08
C LEU A 320 5.42 -7.13 29.51
N VAL A 321 5.72 -6.62 30.70
CA VAL A 321 5.26 -5.29 31.14
C VAL A 321 5.73 -4.22 30.15
N ARG A 322 7.00 -4.26 29.74
CA ARG A 322 7.55 -3.32 28.75
C ARG A 322 6.89 -3.45 27.39
N LEU A 323 6.53 -4.69 26.98
CA LEU A 323 5.75 -4.92 25.77
C LEU A 323 4.38 -4.24 25.84
N PHE A 324 3.62 -4.46 26.92
CA PHE A 324 2.29 -3.85 27.09
C PHE A 324 2.35 -2.32 27.21
N ILE A 325 3.39 -1.77 27.84
CA ILE A 325 3.61 -0.30 27.86
C ILE A 325 3.87 0.23 26.44
N LEU A 326 4.74 -0.44 25.68
CA LEU A 326 5.01 -0.07 24.27
C LEU A 326 3.72 -0.13 23.44
N LEU A 327 2.97 -1.23 23.53
CA LEU A 327 1.72 -1.41 22.78
C LEU A 327 0.64 -0.41 23.19
N GLY A 328 0.52 -0.12 24.49
CA GLY A 328 -0.38 0.94 24.98
C GLY A 328 -0.02 2.31 24.43
N GLY A 329 1.28 2.65 24.39
CA GLY A 329 1.77 3.87 23.77
C GLY A 329 1.47 3.93 22.27
N LEU A 330 1.75 2.84 21.55
CA LEU A 330 1.43 2.76 20.12
C LEU A 330 -0.08 2.82 19.85
N THR A 331 -0.91 2.26 20.73
CA THR A 331 -2.38 2.38 20.64
C THR A 331 -2.84 3.83 20.75
N VAL A 332 -2.32 4.58 21.74
CA VAL A 332 -2.64 6.00 21.90
C VAL A 332 -2.21 6.81 20.67
N VAL A 333 -0.96 6.62 20.21
CA VAL A 333 -0.44 7.29 19.01
C VAL A 333 -1.26 6.88 17.77
N GLY A 334 -1.66 5.61 17.67
CA GLY A 334 -2.49 5.10 16.60
C GLY A 334 -3.87 5.77 16.56
N ILE A 335 -4.54 5.95 17.69
CA ILE A 335 -5.81 6.68 17.77
C ILE A 335 -5.61 8.13 17.32
N VAL A 336 -4.55 8.80 17.77
CA VAL A 336 -4.21 10.15 17.32
C VAL A 336 -3.94 10.17 15.81
N SER A 337 -3.15 9.23 15.28
CA SER A 337 -2.86 9.13 13.85
C SER A 337 -4.12 8.92 13.02
N THR A 338 -4.98 7.99 13.42
CA THR A 338 -6.27 7.72 12.75
C THR A 338 -7.18 8.95 12.79
N SER A 339 -7.25 9.68 13.92
CA SER A 339 -8.10 10.87 14.06
C SER A 339 -7.69 12.02 13.13
N ARG A 340 -6.46 11.99 12.61
CA ARG A 340 -5.88 13.00 11.70
C ARG A 340 -5.93 12.60 10.24
N VAL A 341 -6.46 11.42 9.92
CA VAL A 341 -6.75 11.04 8.54
C VAL A 341 -7.82 11.98 8.00
N PHE A 342 -7.66 12.43 6.78
CA PHE A 342 -8.62 13.26 6.04
C PHE A 342 -8.81 12.70 4.63
N GLY A 343 -9.87 13.13 3.96
CA GLY A 343 -10.32 12.52 2.72
C GLY A 343 -10.91 11.13 2.98
N GLU A 344 -10.85 10.26 1.97
CA GLU A 344 -11.39 8.91 2.08
C GLU A 344 -10.67 8.07 3.12
N PHE A 345 -11.44 7.49 4.02
CA PHE A 345 -10.94 6.67 5.12
C PHE A 345 -10.90 5.19 4.72
N TYR A 346 -9.95 4.83 3.84
CA TYR A 346 -9.73 3.45 3.45
C TYR A 346 -9.09 2.61 4.56
N ASP A 347 -9.39 1.33 4.55
CA ASP A 347 -8.86 0.35 5.49
C ASP A 347 -7.33 0.16 5.37
N TYR A 348 -6.76 0.23 4.15
CA TYR A 348 -5.33 0.09 3.95
C TYR A 348 -4.51 1.22 4.61
N VAL A 349 -5.09 2.41 4.79
CA VAL A 349 -4.44 3.56 5.44
C VAL A 349 -4.10 3.27 6.89
N ILE A 350 -4.92 2.44 7.55
CA ILE A 350 -4.78 2.06 8.96
C ILE A 350 -4.45 0.57 9.15
N ARG A 351 -3.95 -0.11 8.12
CA ARG A 351 -3.63 -1.55 8.18
C ARG A 351 -2.64 -1.91 9.29
N TRP A 352 -1.83 -0.99 9.75
CA TRP A 352 -0.95 -1.15 10.90
C TRP A 352 -1.70 -1.46 12.20
N TRP A 353 -3.03 -1.21 12.31
CA TRP A 353 -3.83 -1.66 13.44
C TRP A 353 -3.83 -3.18 13.56
N TRP A 354 -3.88 -3.91 12.45
CA TRP A 354 -3.82 -5.38 12.48
C TRP A 354 -2.56 -5.87 13.16
N LEU A 355 -1.46 -5.17 12.97
CA LEU A 355 -0.17 -5.55 13.57
C LEU A 355 -0.12 -5.20 15.05
N ILE A 356 -0.63 -4.04 15.46
CA ILE A 356 -0.69 -3.66 16.86
C ILE A 356 -1.61 -4.61 17.62
N THR A 357 -2.81 -4.92 17.09
CA THR A 357 -3.75 -5.86 17.73
C THR A 357 -3.19 -7.28 17.77
N ALA A 358 -2.55 -7.76 16.71
CA ALA A 358 -1.85 -9.05 16.71
C ALA A 358 -0.77 -9.12 17.80
N TRP A 359 0.02 -8.05 17.99
CA TRP A 359 1.00 -7.96 19.06
C TRP A 359 0.38 -7.92 20.45
N ILE A 360 -0.75 -7.23 20.64
CA ILE A 360 -1.49 -7.22 21.92
C ILE A 360 -1.91 -8.63 22.31
N PHE A 361 -2.56 -9.37 21.37
CA PHE A 361 -3.00 -10.73 21.65
C PHE A 361 -1.85 -11.73 21.73
N LEU A 362 -0.77 -11.55 20.97
CA LEU A 362 0.46 -12.32 21.16
C LEU A 362 1.02 -12.13 22.57
N GLY A 363 1.04 -10.90 23.08
CA GLY A 363 1.41 -10.60 24.47
C GLY A 363 0.51 -11.31 25.49
N CYS A 364 -0.82 -11.30 25.27
CA CYS A 364 -1.78 -12.02 26.12
C CYS A 364 -1.51 -13.53 26.10
N VAL A 365 -1.33 -14.12 24.92
CA VAL A 365 -0.99 -15.53 24.77
C VAL A 365 0.32 -15.86 25.49
N MET A 366 1.36 -15.03 25.35
CA MET A 366 2.64 -15.20 26.06
C MET A 366 2.49 -15.19 27.60
N VAL A 367 1.51 -14.46 28.13
CA VAL A 367 1.19 -14.49 29.58
C VAL A 367 0.46 -15.78 29.95
N LEU A 368 -0.54 -16.19 29.15
CA LEU A 368 -1.43 -17.31 29.44
C LEU A 368 -0.72 -18.67 29.30
N VAL A 369 0.08 -18.86 28.26
CA VAL A 369 0.77 -20.16 28.00
C VAL A 369 1.73 -20.56 29.12
N ARG A 370 2.14 -19.64 29.97
CA ARG A 370 2.98 -19.94 31.13
C ARG A 370 2.26 -20.71 32.24
N THR A 371 0.95 -20.79 32.18
CA THR A 371 0.13 -21.63 33.09
C THR A 371 -0.04 -23.03 32.54
N LEU A 372 0.40 -23.30 31.31
CA LEU A 372 0.20 -24.55 30.61
C LEU A 372 1.51 -25.35 30.49
N HIS A 373 1.40 -26.67 30.36
CA HIS A 373 2.55 -27.51 30.05
C HIS A 373 3.05 -27.24 28.63
N THR A 374 4.37 -27.08 28.48
CA THR A 374 5.04 -26.73 27.22
C THR A 374 4.63 -27.62 26.05
N LYS A 375 4.43 -28.93 26.29
CA LYS A 375 4.01 -29.88 25.22
C LYS A 375 2.65 -29.53 24.63
N PHE A 376 1.68 -29.07 25.43
CA PHE A 376 0.36 -28.66 24.94
C PHE A 376 0.43 -27.34 24.21
N VAL A 377 1.27 -26.40 24.68
CA VAL A 377 1.52 -25.13 23.98
C VAL A 377 2.12 -25.38 22.60
N VAL A 378 3.13 -26.24 22.51
CA VAL A 378 3.77 -26.59 21.23
C VAL A 378 2.78 -27.29 20.31
N ALA A 379 2.03 -28.30 20.81
CA ALA A 379 1.06 -29.04 20.00
C ALA A 379 -0.06 -28.12 19.48
N GLY A 380 -0.63 -27.26 20.31
CA GLY A 380 -1.65 -26.28 19.91
C GLY A 380 -1.12 -25.25 18.91
N ALA A 381 0.09 -24.75 19.13
CA ALA A 381 0.74 -23.80 18.21
C ALA A 381 0.98 -24.44 16.82
N LEU A 382 1.47 -25.66 16.77
CA LEU A 382 1.68 -26.38 15.52
C LEU A 382 0.37 -26.69 14.81
N LEU A 383 -0.67 -27.09 15.54
CA LEU A 383 -1.99 -27.34 14.97
C LEU A 383 -2.55 -26.07 14.31
N ILE A 384 -2.52 -24.93 15.02
CA ILE A 384 -2.97 -23.65 14.48
C ILE A 384 -2.14 -23.29 13.22
N ALA A 385 -0.80 -23.41 13.28
CA ALA A 385 0.07 -23.11 12.15
C ALA A 385 -0.23 -23.98 10.93
N ILE A 386 -0.50 -25.29 11.13
CA ILE A 386 -0.85 -26.22 10.04
C ILE A 386 -2.21 -25.85 9.43
N VAL A 387 -3.22 -25.63 10.26
CA VAL A 387 -4.58 -25.27 9.79
C VAL A 387 -4.54 -23.95 9.03
N MET A 388 -3.96 -22.91 9.62
CA MET A 388 -3.90 -21.57 8.98
C MET A 388 -3.03 -21.59 7.71
N SER A 389 -1.94 -22.36 7.70
CA SER A 389 -1.13 -22.54 6.48
C SER A 389 -1.90 -23.29 5.39
N GLY A 390 -2.69 -24.30 5.76
CA GLY A 390 -3.55 -25.04 4.83
C GLY A 390 -4.62 -24.13 4.20
N LEU A 391 -5.32 -23.35 5.02
CA LEU A 391 -6.32 -22.37 4.55
C LEU A 391 -5.69 -21.30 3.66
N ALA A 392 -4.54 -20.74 4.06
CA ALA A 392 -3.80 -19.77 3.24
C ALA A 392 -3.34 -20.38 1.91
N THR A 393 -2.95 -21.68 1.90
CA THR A 393 -2.57 -22.36 0.66
C THR A 393 -3.77 -22.57 -0.26
N ALA A 394 -4.94 -22.91 0.29
CA ALA A 394 -6.16 -23.03 -0.48
C ALA A 394 -6.54 -21.68 -1.16
N ASN A 395 -6.43 -20.58 -0.44
CA ASN A 395 -6.64 -19.24 -1.01
C ASN A 395 -5.62 -18.92 -2.12
N ALA A 396 -4.36 -19.32 -1.93
CA ALA A 396 -3.27 -19.05 -2.88
C ALA A 396 -3.37 -19.85 -4.21
N LEU A 397 -4.10 -20.96 -4.25
CA LEU A 397 -4.27 -21.78 -5.47
C LEU A 397 -5.04 -21.05 -6.59
N GLY A 398 -5.93 -20.13 -6.21
CA GLY A 398 -6.71 -19.31 -7.16
C GLY A 398 -6.16 -17.91 -7.36
N GLU A 399 -4.96 -17.60 -6.84
CA GLU A 399 -4.41 -16.25 -6.91
C GLU A 399 -4.14 -15.84 -8.33
N GLN A 400 -4.48 -14.59 -8.63
CA GLN A 400 -4.28 -13.96 -9.92
C GLN A 400 -3.40 -12.71 -9.76
N ASN A 401 -2.74 -12.31 -10.84
CA ASN A 401 -2.03 -11.05 -10.89
C ASN A 401 -3.00 -9.88 -10.64
N PRO A 402 -2.53 -8.77 -10.04
CA PRO A 402 -3.37 -7.61 -9.79
C PRO A 402 -4.00 -7.06 -11.06
N GLY A 403 -5.30 -6.77 -11.02
CA GLY A 403 -6.04 -6.17 -12.12
C GLY A 403 -6.02 -6.97 -13.42
N PRO A 404 -6.40 -8.27 -13.44
CA PRO A 404 -6.22 -9.17 -14.59
C PRO A 404 -6.91 -8.65 -15.86
N ARG A 405 -8.06 -7.98 -15.73
CA ARG A 405 -8.75 -7.37 -16.87
C ARG A 405 -7.98 -6.19 -17.47
N ASN A 406 -7.52 -5.26 -16.64
CA ASN A 406 -6.70 -4.14 -17.10
C ASN A 406 -5.37 -4.60 -17.68
N SER A 407 -4.77 -5.65 -17.10
CA SER A 407 -3.58 -6.30 -17.62
C SER A 407 -3.78 -6.84 -19.04
N SER A 408 -4.90 -7.51 -19.31
CA SER A 408 -5.22 -8.02 -20.65
C SER A 408 -5.48 -6.90 -21.67
N ILE A 409 -6.04 -5.77 -21.23
CA ILE A 409 -6.21 -4.57 -22.08
C ILE A 409 -4.85 -4.02 -22.49
N VAL A 410 -3.91 -3.88 -21.56
CA VAL A 410 -2.56 -3.40 -21.85
C VAL A 410 -1.88 -4.30 -22.89
N GLY A 411 -1.85 -5.62 -22.63
CA GLY A 411 -1.23 -6.57 -23.56
C GLY A 411 -1.89 -6.60 -24.94
N GLY A 412 -3.23 -6.51 -24.99
CA GLY A 412 -3.99 -6.47 -26.23
C GLY A 412 -3.75 -5.19 -27.04
N LEU A 413 -3.78 -4.03 -26.39
CA LEU A 413 -3.50 -2.74 -27.04
C LEU A 413 -2.05 -2.66 -27.50
N ASP A 414 -1.07 -3.01 -26.65
CA ASP A 414 0.35 -2.92 -27.00
C ASP A 414 0.65 -3.73 -28.27
N ALA A 415 0.16 -4.97 -28.36
CA ALA A 415 0.36 -5.81 -29.54
C ALA A 415 -0.13 -5.15 -30.84
N ILE A 416 -1.23 -4.38 -30.76
CA ILE A 416 -1.83 -3.71 -31.91
C ILE A 416 -1.08 -2.43 -32.27
N ILE A 417 -0.84 -1.56 -31.27
CA ILE A 417 -0.32 -0.20 -31.52
C ILE A 417 1.18 -0.19 -31.80
N ARG A 418 1.94 -1.05 -31.16
CA ARG A 418 3.41 -1.10 -31.30
C ARG A 418 3.87 -1.29 -32.73
N SER A 419 3.16 -2.10 -33.53
CA SER A 419 3.46 -2.32 -34.93
C SER A 419 3.17 -1.11 -35.84
N LYS A 420 2.46 -0.12 -35.35
CA LYS A 420 2.03 1.09 -36.09
C LYS A 420 2.78 2.35 -35.66
N LEU A 421 3.57 2.27 -34.60
CA LEU A 421 4.40 3.38 -34.12
C LEU A 421 5.79 3.32 -34.74
N ASP A 422 6.32 4.47 -35.16
CA ASP A 422 7.71 4.59 -35.60
C ASP A 422 8.63 4.65 -34.38
N THR A 423 9.65 3.83 -34.34
CA THR A 423 10.62 3.79 -33.23
C THR A 423 11.53 5.02 -33.17
N SER A 424 11.60 5.82 -34.24
CA SER A 424 12.36 7.08 -34.25
C SER A 424 11.59 8.27 -33.68
N ASP A 425 10.25 8.15 -33.58
CA ASP A 425 9.38 9.22 -33.12
C ASP A 425 9.20 9.23 -31.60
N HIS A 426 8.88 10.39 -31.05
CA HIS A 426 8.59 10.60 -29.66
C HIS A 426 7.10 10.82 -29.45
N TYR A 427 6.44 9.98 -28.63
CA TYR A 427 4.99 10.03 -28.41
C TYR A 427 4.67 10.49 -27.00
N LEU A 428 3.85 11.55 -26.90
CA LEU A 428 3.30 12.00 -25.64
C LEU A 428 2.02 11.23 -25.34
N ILE A 429 2.05 10.36 -24.30
CA ILE A 429 0.88 9.59 -23.88
C ILE A 429 -0.02 10.47 -23.02
N ARG A 430 -1.30 10.54 -23.40
CA ARG A 430 -2.36 11.22 -22.70
C ARG A 430 -3.57 10.34 -22.46
N TRP A 431 -4.31 10.67 -21.45
CA TRP A 431 -5.58 9.99 -21.09
C TRP A 431 -6.47 10.93 -20.30
N ASP A 432 -7.75 10.57 -20.19
CA ASP A 432 -8.71 11.25 -19.32
C ASP A 432 -8.97 10.33 -18.10
N ASP A 433 -8.51 10.74 -16.93
CA ASP A 433 -8.64 10.02 -15.67
C ASP A 433 -8.81 11.03 -14.52
N PRO A 434 -10.06 11.25 -14.07
CA PRO A 434 -10.34 12.22 -13.01
C PRO A 434 -9.73 11.82 -11.66
N ALA A 435 -9.36 10.56 -11.49
CA ALA A 435 -8.72 10.06 -10.27
C ALA A 435 -7.18 10.18 -10.31
N THR A 436 -6.60 10.56 -11.45
CA THR A 436 -5.15 10.70 -11.68
C THR A 436 -4.33 9.43 -11.41
N LEU A 437 -4.99 8.27 -11.41
CA LEU A 437 -4.35 6.97 -11.12
C LEU A 437 -3.67 6.36 -12.34
N GLY A 438 -4.07 6.76 -13.55
CA GLY A 438 -3.45 6.38 -14.81
C GLY A 438 -3.48 4.87 -15.12
N GLY A 439 -4.42 4.12 -14.60
CA GLY A 439 -4.56 2.67 -14.70
C GLY A 439 -3.91 2.01 -15.92
N VAL A 440 -4.69 1.78 -16.99
CA VAL A 440 -4.22 1.20 -18.26
C VAL A 440 -3.13 2.05 -18.93
N PRO A 441 -3.22 3.40 -19.01
CA PRO A 441 -2.20 4.23 -19.65
C PRO A 441 -0.79 4.09 -19.07
N PHE A 442 -0.61 3.96 -17.75
CA PHE A 442 0.71 3.68 -17.18
C PHE A 442 1.24 2.30 -17.58
N GLY A 443 0.36 1.32 -17.74
CA GLY A 443 0.74 0.00 -18.24
C GLY A 443 1.21 0.07 -19.69
N VAL A 444 0.49 0.81 -20.56
CA VAL A 444 0.87 1.05 -21.95
C VAL A 444 2.20 1.81 -22.04
N LEU A 445 2.39 2.88 -21.25
CA LEU A 445 3.66 3.60 -21.15
C LEU A 445 4.82 2.66 -20.84
N LEU A 446 4.67 1.84 -19.80
CA LEU A 446 5.69 0.90 -19.36
C LEU A 446 6.03 -0.13 -20.45
N ASP A 447 5.01 -0.71 -21.08
CA ASP A 447 5.20 -1.79 -22.04
C ASP A 447 5.81 -1.28 -23.36
N LEU A 448 5.36 -0.13 -23.87
CA LEU A 448 5.96 0.54 -25.02
C LEU A 448 7.44 0.91 -24.77
N GLU A 449 7.77 1.44 -23.59
CA GLU A 449 9.16 1.75 -23.22
C GLU A 449 10.02 0.47 -23.15
N LYS A 450 9.50 -0.64 -22.61
CA LYS A 450 10.19 -1.93 -22.58
C LYS A 450 10.52 -2.46 -23.97
N HIS A 451 9.70 -2.11 -24.96
CA HIS A 451 9.89 -2.50 -26.36
C HIS A 451 10.64 -1.46 -27.21
N GLY A 452 11.24 -0.44 -26.56
CA GLY A 452 12.13 0.52 -27.20
C GLY A 452 11.43 1.68 -27.88
N GLN A 453 10.14 1.90 -27.64
CA GLN A 453 9.43 3.10 -28.12
C GLN A 453 9.81 4.31 -27.25
N HIS A 454 9.96 5.47 -27.88
CA HIS A 454 10.21 6.72 -27.18
C HIS A 454 8.89 7.36 -26.74
N VAL A 455 8.51 7.09 -25.51
CA VAL A 455 7.23 7.54 -24.93
C VAL A 455 7.45 8.38 -23.68
N GLY A 456 6.55 9.33 -23.45
CA GLY A 456 6.57 10.18 -22.26
C GLY A 456 5.18 10.61 -21.84
N VAL A 457 5.09 11.36 -20.74
CA VAL A 457 3.84 11.84 -20.15
C VAL A 457 3.89 13.34 -19.88
N ASP A 458 2.73 13.95 -19.64
CA ASP A 458 2.65 15.34 -19.15
C ASP A 458 3.25 15.48 -17.75
N SER A 459 3.69 16.70 -17.42
CA SER A 459 4.31 17.04 -16.14
C SER A 459 3.41 16.83 -14.91
N GLY A 460 2.09 16.77 -15.08
CA GLY A 460 1.15 16.36 -14.04
C GLY A 460 1.36 14.92 -13.56
N SER A 461 1.76 14.05 -14.47
CA SER A 461 2.00 12.61 -14.19
C SER A 461 3.45 12.29 -13.77
N ALA A 462 4.30 13.31 -13.57
CA ALA A 462 5.71 13.16 -13.23
C ALA A 462 5.97 12.33 -11.96
N ALA A 463 5.08 12.36 -10.99
CA ALA A 463 5.23 11.60 -9.75
C ALA A 463 5.11 10.09 -9.98
N GLY A 464 4.17 9.66 -10.82
CA GLY A 464 3.95 8.25 -11.16
C GLY A 464 4.95 7.71 -12.19
N ALA A 465 5.18 8.47 -13.26
CA ALA A 465 6.07 8.06 -14.35
C ALA A 465 7.56 8.31 -14.08
N MET A 466 7.91 9.07 -13.06
CA MET A 466 9.21 9.70 -12.78
C MET A 466 9.52 10.91 -13.71
N PRO A 467 10.19 11.97 -13.16
CA PRO A 467 10.39 13.24 -13.87
C PRO A 467 11.13 13.15 -15.21
N HIS A 468 12.00 12.16 -15.41
CA HIS A 468 12.77 12.01 -16.65
C HIS A 468 11.91 11.52 -17.84
N ARG A 469 10.70 11.02 -17.58
CA ARG A 469 9.71 10.64 -18.61
C ARG A 469 8.74 11.75 -18.96
N VAL A 470 8.89 12.93 -18.37
CA VAL A 470 8.09 14.09 -18.79
C VAL A 470 8.57 14.54 -20.18
N LEU A 471 7.66 14.47 -21.14
CA LEU A 471 7.90 14.87 -22.52
C LEU A 471 7.10 16.17 -22.79
N PRO A 472 7.77 17.31 -23.03
CA PRO A 472 7.08 18.53 -23.46
C PRO A 472 6.38 18.29 -24.81
N GLU A 473 5.18 18.79 -24.97
CA GLU A 473 4.40 18.64 -26.21
C GLU A 473 5.15 19.16 -27.45
N SER A 474 5.95 20.23 -27.27
CA SER A 474 6.81 20.78 -28.33
C SER A 474 7.94 19.84 -28.77
N SER A 475 8.24 18.81 -28.00
CA SER A 475 9.28 17.82 -28.28
C SER A 475 8.71 16.46 -28.73
N ALA A 476 7.39 16.33 -28.74
CA ALA A 476 6.70 15.15 -29.23
C ALA A 476 6.42 15.27 -30.73
N ASN A 477 6.47 14.16 -31.44
CA ASN A 477 6.06 14.06 -32.84
C ASN A 477 4.54 13.95 -32.97
N ALA A 478 3.91 13.24 -32.02
CA ALA A 478 2.47 13.09 -31.93
C ALA A 478 2.01 12.80 -30.49
N VAL A 479 0.72 12.96 -30.26
CA VAL A 479 0.06 12.61 -29.00
C VAL A 479 -0.63 11.26 -29.14
N LEU A 480 -0.29 10.30 -28.30
CA LEU A 480 -0.94 9.00 -28.19
C LEU A 480 -1.99 9.05 -27.08
N TRP A 481 -3.26 9.14 -27.46
CA TRP A 481 -4.38 9.11 -26.53
C TRP A 481 -4.83 7.68 -26.26
N ILE A 482 -4.89 7.31 -24.98
CA ILE A 482 -5.49 6.07 -24.53
C ILE A 482 -6.87 6.38 -23.97
N VAL A 483 -7.89 5.85 -24.61
CA VAL A 483 -9.30 6.14 -24.36
C VAL A 483 -9.99 4.86 -23.90
N LEU A 484 -10.77 4.96 -22.82
CA LEU A 484 -11.53 3.84 -22.26
C LEU A 484 -13.03 4.16 -22.28
N GLY A 485 -13.83 3.11 -22.50
CA GLY A 485 -15.28 3.17 -22.55
C GLY A 485 -15.84 3.49 -23.93
N ASP A 486 -16.95 2.81 -24.27
CA ASP A 486 -17.56 2.87 -25.59
C ASP A 486 -17.91 4.30 -26.02
N ALA A 487 -18.56 5.09 -25.13
CA ALA A 487 -18.99 6.46 -25.44
C ALA A 487 -17.78 7.38 -25.73
N ASN A 488 -16.70 7.25 -24.98
CA ASN A 488 -15.50 8.06 -25.17
C ASN A 488 -14.75 7.65 -26.45
N ILE A 489 -14.71 6.37 -26.77
CA ILE A 489 -14.11 5.84 -27.99
C ILE A 489 -14.87 6.36 -29.21
N GLU A 490 -16.21 6.32 -29.21
CA GLU A 490 -17.04 6.85 -30.30
C GLU A 490 -16.87 8.38 -30.43
N ALA A 491 -16.80 9.11 -29.32
CA ALA A 491 -16.52 10.54 -29.36
C ALA A 491 -15.15 10.86 -29.98
N MET A 492 -14.14 10.02 -29.71
CA MET A 492 -12.83 10.19 -30.32
C MET A 492 -12.82 9.81 -31.80
N ARG A 493 -13.56 8.76 -32.20
CA ARG A 493 -13.77 8.37 -33.62
C ARG A 493 -14.43 9.46 -34.46
N ALA A 494 -15.31 10.25 -33.84
CA ALA A 494 -15.98 11.37 -34.50
C ALA A 494 -15.05 12.56 -34.80
N ARG A 495 -13.85 12.61 -34.25
CA ARG A 495 -12.85 13.66 -34.51
C ARG A 495 -12.18 13.44 -35.85
N THR A 496 -12.02 14.51 -36.63
CA THR A 496 -11.34 14.48 -37.94
C THR A 496 -9.81 14.50 -37.83
N ASP A 497 -9.27 14.89 -36.67
CA ASP A 497 -7.84 15.00 -36.38
C ASP A 497 -7.29 13.79 -35.60
N ALA A 498 -8.12 12.79 -35.31
CA ALA A 498 -7.73 11.59 -34.58
C ALA A 498 -7.68 10.37 -35.49
N ALA A 499 -6.55 9.67 -35.51
CA ALA A 499 -6.39 8.41 -36.24
C ALA A 499 -6.41 7.24 -35.26
N GLU A 500 -7.37 6.33 -35.37
CA GLU A 500 -7.44 5.13 -34.54
C GLU A 500 -6.29 4.17 -34.90
N LEU A 501 -5.42 3.91 -33.94
CA LEU A 501 -4.34 2.93 -34.07
C LEU A 501 -4.80 1.52 -33.71
N GLY A 502 -5.67 1.38 -32.70
CA GLY A 502 -6.12 0.09 -32.25
C GLY A 502 -7.27 0.15 -31.29
N TYR A 503 -8.03 -0.92 -31.25
CA TYR A 503 -9.15 -1.16 -30.35
C TYR A 503 -9.01 -2.55 -29.73
N PHE A 504 -9.28 -2.66 -28.44
CA PHE A 504 -9.30 -3.94 -27.74
C PHE A 504 -10.45 -3.97 -26.73
N ASP A 505 -11.29 -4.98 -26.87
CA ASP A 505 -12.34 -5.31 -25.90
C ASP A 505 -12.15 -6.77 -25.47
N GLN A 506 -11.97 -6.98 -24.19
CA GLN A 506 -11.79 -8.31 -23.62
C GLN A 506 -13.12 -8.99 -23.27
N ARG A 507 -14.23 -8.24 -23.31
CA ARG A 507 -15.56 -8.75 -22.97
C ARG A 507 -16.05 -9.70 -24.05
N SER A 508 -16.62 -10.83 -23.65
CA SER A 508 -17.38 -11.68 -24.54
C SER A 508 -18.68 -10.96 -24.99
N PRO A 509 -19.31 -11.35 -26.11
CA PRO A 509 -20.57 -10.76 -26.55
C PRO A 509 -21.67 -10.78 -25.48
N VAL A 510 -21.69 -11.82 -24.64
CA VAL A 510 -22.65 -11.93 -23.52
C VAL A 510 -22.32 -10.90 -22.42
N GLU A 511 -21.04 -10.70 -22.12
CA GLU A 511 -20.60 -9.71 -21.14
C GLU A 511 -20.85 -8.28 -21.64
N VAL A 512 -20.67 -8.01 -22.94
CA VAL A 512 -21.03 -6.71 -23.54
C VAL A 512 -22.50 -6.42 -23.34
N THR A 513 -23.41 -7.34 -23.73
CA THR A 513 -24.86 -7.17 -23.54
C THR A 513 -25.19 -6.88 -22.08
N LYS A 514 -24.59 -7.63 -21.15
CA LYS A 514 -24.85 -7.47 -19.71
C LYS A 514 -24.28 -6.18 -19.14
N SER A 515 -23.12 -5.76 -19.62
CA SER A 515 -22.50 -4.47 -19.31
C SER A 515 -23.40 -3.31 -19.78
N ASP A 516 -23.96 -3.41 -20.99
CA ASP A 516 -24.86 -2.39 -21.55
C ASP A 516 -26.17 -2.29 -20.74
N GLU A 517 -26.75 -3.43 -20.31
CA GLU A 517 -27.92 -3.47 -19.42
C GLU A 517 -27.65 -2.76 -18.09
N LEU A 518 -26.51 -3.05 -17.46
CA LEU A 518 -26.10 -2.41 -16.19
C LEU A 518 -25.85 -0.90 -16.38
N ARG A 519 -25.19 -0.54 -17.49
CA ARG A 519 -24.95 0.85 -17.85
C ARG A 519 -26.25 1.63 -18.02
N GLN A 520 -27.23 1.06 -18.75
CA GLN A 520 -28.52 1.69 -18.94
C GLN A 520 -29.26 1.83 -17.61
N HIS A 521 -29.23 0.80 -16.77
CA HIS A 521 -29.83 0.85 -15.44
C HIS A 521 -29.21 1.94 -14.56
N LEU A 522 -27.88 2.13 -14.61
CA LEU A 522 -27.22 3.23 -13.91
C LEU A 522 -27.67 4.59 -14.43
N ILE A 523 -27.77 4.77 -15.75
CA ILE A 523 -28.25 6.02 -16.36
C ILE A 523 -29.67 6.34 -15.89
N ASP A 524 -30.58 5.35 -15.91
CA ASP A 524 -31.97 5.52 -15.51
C ASP A 524 -32.05 5.91 -14.02
N ARG A 525 -31.29 5.21 -13.15
CA ARG A 525 -31.26 5.51 -11.71
C ARG A 525 -30.65 6.87 -11.38
N LEU A 526 -29.57 7.27 -12.08
CA LEU A 526 -28.99 8.60 -11.89
C LEU A 526 -29.93 9.73 -12.33
N ASN A 527 -30.69 9.51 -13.41
CA ASN A 527 -31.74 10.43 -13.84
C ASN A 527 -32.87 10.55 -12.82
N GLU A 528 -33.36 9.42 -12.26
CA GLU A 528 -34.38 9.41 -11.21
C GLU A 528 -33.95 10.14 -9.92
N LEU A 529 -32.65 10.21 -9.67
CA LEU A 529 -32.05 10.85 -8.50
C LEU A 529 -31.63 12.30 -8.75
N ASP A 530 -31.93 12.88 -9.93
CA ASP A 530 -31.44 14.20 -10.38
C ASP A 530 -29.91 14.35 -10.40
N LEU A 531 -29.20 13.19 -10.63
CA LEU A 531 -27.74 13.11 -10.69
C LEU A 531 -27.22 12.86 -12.11
N SER A 532 -27.91 13.34 -13.13
CA SER A 532 -27.56 13.17 -14.56
C SER A 532 -26.15 13.66 -14.91
N CYS A 533 -25.62 14.63 -14.13
CA CYS A 533 -24.25 15.11 -14.24
C CYS A 533 -23.18 14.03 -14.00
N LEU A 534 -23.53 12.92 -13.36
CA LEU A 534 -22.62 11.79 -13.12
C LEU A 534 -22.58 10.79 -14.28
N ILE A 535 -23.52 10.86 -15.23
CA ILE A 535 -23.59 9.92 -16.35
C ILE A 535 -22.28 9.86 -17.15
N PRO A 536 -21.59 10.97 -17.49
CA PRO A 536 -20.33 10.91 -18.20
C PRO A 536 -19.22 10.16 -17.44
N LYS A 537 -19.33 10.04 -16.11
CA LYS A 537 -18.34 9.30 -15.29
C LYS A 537 -18.50 7.79 -15.35
N ILE A 538 -19.65 7.27 -15.84
CA ILE A 538 -19.89 5.82 -15.94
C ILE A 538 -18.84 5.17 -16.85
N ASP A 539 -18.49 5.81 -17.95
CA ASP A 539 -17.58 5.29 -18.97
C ASP A 539 -16.11 5.71 -18.77
N GLN A 540 -15.80 6.39 -17.67
CA GLN A 540 -14.42 6.74 -17.34
C GLN A 540 -13.79 5.66 -16.46
N GLN A 541 -12.56 5.27 -16.74
CA GLN A 541 -11.78 4.44 -15.83
C GLN A 541 -11.68 5.16 -14.47
N TYR A 542 -12.07 4.48 -13.39
CA TYR A 542 -12.20 5.06 -12.05
C TYR A 542 -13.23 6.19 -11.90
N GLY A 543 -13.98 6.54 -12.96
CA GLY A 543 -15.06 7.52 -12.86
C GLY A 543 -16.09 7.11 -11.82
N LEU A 544 -16.52 5.84 -11.89
CA LEU A 544 -17.40 5.24 -10.88
C LEU A 544 -16.69 4.97 -9.54
N ALA A 545 -15.37 4.80 -9.53
CA ALA A 545 -14.63 4.70 -8.27
C ALA A 545 -14.75 5.99 -7.45
N SER A 546 -14.96 7.16 -8.08
CA SER A 546 -15.28 8.39 -7.36
C SER A 546 -16.61 8.32 -6.61
N PHE A 547 -17.53 7.44 -6.99
CA PHE A 547 -18.77 7.18 -6.26
C PHE A 547 -18.52 6.38 -4.96
N PHE A 548 -17.52 5.51 -4.98
CA PHE A 548 -17.12 4.73 -3.81
C PHE A 548 -16.12 5.49 -2.93
N LEU A 549 -15.60 6.63 -3.42
CA LEU A 549 -14.62 7.44 -2.71
C LEU A 549 -15.25 8.40 -1.68
N GLY A 550 -16.55 8.22 -1.35
CA GLY A 550 -17.22 8.85 -0.20
C GLY A 550 -17.56 10.33 -0.35
N THR A 551 -17.31 10.93 -1.53
CA THR A 551 -17.71 12.31 -1.80
C THR A 551 -19.21 12.42 -2.09
N LEU A 552 -19.86 11.30 -2.46
CA LEU A 552 -21.30 11.23 -2.75
C LEU A 552 -21.90 10.01 -2.05
N HIS A 553 -22.87 10.23 -1.17
CA HIS A 553 -23.66 9.15 -0.59
C HIS A 553 -24.74 8.73 -1.60
N LEU A 554 -24.41 7.74 -2.42
CA LEU A 554 -25.36 7.16 -3.35
C LEU A 554 -26.23 6.07 -2.69
N PRO A 555 -27.45 5.84 -3.17
CA PRO A 555 -28.23 4.69 -2.76
C PRO A 555 -27.47 3.38 -3.01
N ARG A 556 -27.62 2.42 -2.10
CA ARG A 556 -26.87 1.15 -2.13
C ARG A 556 -27.08 0.34 -3.41
N ASP A 557 -28.27 0.44 -4.02
CA ASP A 557 -28.55 -0.20 -5.32
C ASP A 557 -27.67 0.37 -6.43
N VAL A 558 -27.45 1.68 -6.46
CA VAL A 558 -26.55 2.33 -7.42
C VAL A 558 -25.10 1.91 -7.20
N GLU A 559 -24.64 1.84 -5.94
CA GLU A 559 -23.29 1.38 -5.61
C GLU A 559 -23.07 -0.08 -6.05
N ILE A 560 -24.02 -0.98 -5.80
CA ILE A 560 -23.94 -2.38 -6.22
C ILE A 560 -23.90 -2.47 -7.74
N THR A 561 -24.81 -1.80 -8.44
CA THR A 561 -24.86 -1.82 -9.91
C THR A 561 -23.59 -1.25 -10.53
N ALA A 562 -23.04 -0.18 -9.95
CA ALA A 562 -21.77 0.40 -10.39
C ALA A 562 -20.60 -0.56 -10.15
N SER A 563 -20.57 -1.28 -9.03
CA SER A 563 -19.59 -2.33 -8.75
C SER A 563 -19.67 -3.47 -9.77
N ASP A 564 -20.88 -3.95 -10.05
CA ASP A 564 -21.10 -5.02 -11.01
C ASP A 564 -20.71 -4.58 -12.43
N TYR A 565 -21.02 -3.34 -12.82
CA TYR A 565 -20.61 -2.78 -14.12
C TYR A 565 -19.09 -2.71 -14.25
N THR A 566 -18.39 -2.19 -13.24
CA THR A 566 -16.92 -2.08 -13.26
C THR A 566 -16.25 -3.44 -13.32
N ALA A 567 -16.88 -4.50 -12.80
CA ALA A 567 -16.35 -5.85 -12.82
C ALA A 567 -16.23 -6.43 -14.25
N TYR A 568 -17.01 -5.94 -15.22
CA TYR A 568 -16.88 -6.33 -16.62
C TYR A 568 -15.68 -5.65 -17.33
N GLY A 569 -15.20 -4.53 -16.79
CA GLY A 569 -14.17 -3.69 -17.42
C GLY A 569 -14.71 -2.86 -18.58
N LEU A 570 -13.87 -1.99 -19.10
CA LEU A 570 -14.18 -1.12 -20.24
C LEU A 570 -13.36 -1.52 -21.45
N PRO A 571 -13.87 -1.38 -22.69
CA PRO A 571 -13.05 -1.47 -23.88
C PRO A 571 -12.06 -0.31 -23.89
N ALA A 572 -10.97 -0.48 -24.60
CA ALA A 572 -9.96 0.54 -24.74
C ALA A 572 -9.53 0.71 -26.20
N ALA A 573 -9.21 1.94 -26.56
CA ALA A 573 -8.68 2.28 -27.88
C ALA A 573 -7.50 3.24 -27.75
N ALA A 574 -6.63 3.20 -28.73
CA ALA A 574 -5.52 4.13 -28.87
C ALA A 574 -5.68 4.96 -30.13
N PHE A 575 -5.52 6.27 -29.98
CA PHE A 575 -5.61 7.23 -31.08
C PHE A 575 -4.34 8.06 -31.17
N LEU A 576 -3.91 8.32 -32.41
CA LEU A 576 -2.82 9.23 -32.70
C LEU A 576 -3.40 10.60 -33.11
N LEU A 577 -2.97 11.65 -32.43
CA LEU A 577 -3.35 13.04 -32.71
C LEU A 577 -2.11 13.88 -33.01
N PRO A 578 -2.21 14.92 -33.84
CA PRO A 578 -1.16 15.92 -33.97
C PRO A 578 -0.87 16.58 -32.60
N THR A 579 0.36 17.03 -32.41
CA THR A 579 0.70 17.91 -31.29
C THR A 579 -0.14 19.20 -31.40
N PHE A 580 -0.48 19.78 -30.23
CA PHE A 580 -1.36 20.94 -30.13
C PHE A 580 -2.81 20.75 -30.60
N ALA A 581 -3.24 19.50 -30.88
CA ALA A 581 -4.65 19.18 -31.04
C ALA A 581 -5.42 19.58 -29.75
N ALA A 582 -6.66 20.01 -29.92
CA ALA A 582 -7.50 20.33 -28.76
C ALA A 582 -7.58 19.11 -27.82
N PRO A 583 -7.35 19.25 -26.52
CA PRO A 583 -7.39 18.14 -25.60
C PRO A 583 -8.77 17.48 -25.64
N PHE A 584 -8.78 16.15 -25.54
CA PHE A 584 -10.00 15.40 -25.33
C PHE A 584 -10.36 15.53 -23.84
N VAL A 585 -11.38 16.35 -23.57
CA VAL A 585 -11.90 16.52 -22.22
C VAL A 585 -13.33 15.99 -22.25
N THR A 586 -13.59 14.92 -21.51
CA THR A 586 -14.96 14.59 -21.15
C THR A 586 -15.41 15.66 -20.16
N ALA A 587 -16.13 16.65 -20.65
CA ALA A 587 -16.70 17.69 -19.81
C ALA A 587 -17.66 17.04 -18.81
N ALA A 588 -17.18 16.73 -17.61
CA ALA A 588 -18.04 16.38 -16.50
C ALA A 588 -18.54 17.68 -15.88
N PRO A 589 -19.83 18.02 -16.01
CA PRO A 589 -20.41 19.08 -15.23
C PRO A 589 -20.19 18.76 -13.74
N SER A 590 -19.80 19.75 -12.96
CA SER A 590 -19.72 19.62 -11.50
C SER A 590 -21.12 19.35 -10.95
N CYS A 591 -21.33 18.22 -10.32
CA CYS A 591 -22.50 18.02 -9.48
C CYS A 591 -22.37 18.76 -8.17
#